data_d8a09871ac3138f18ce9dd2e8bf19f07
#
_entry.id   d8a09871ac3138f18ce9dd2e8bf19f07
#
_cell.length_a   1.000
_cell.length_b   1.000
_cell.length_c   1.000
_cell.angle_alpha   90.00
_cell.angle_beta   90.00
_cell.angle_gamma   90.00
#
_symmetry.space_group_name_H-M   'P 1'
#
loop_
_entity.id
_entity.type
_entity.pdbx_description
1 polymer ?
#
loop_
_entity_poly.entity_id
_entity_poly.type
_entity_poly.pdbx_seq_one_letter_code
_entity_poly.pdbx_strand_id
1 'polypeptide(L)'
;EWVPIENWMRTSYIPNLKLTQFLNEDVLVTERDVKDDFIKKNVKFTVDAIHVTYDKAPQDKTEPSETELTDEYQASLDDFKHDELRNISFVSWKKAPSAQDSINNRYLISDIMERANSGESFADLANEYTQDPSGQDKGGDLGWFGKGQMVKPFEEAAFNAEKGSIIGPIKSRFGSHIINVRDRRSEDGKEQVLASHILLKVEASPTTLSDLRRTATLFSYDAQDSGFIFAANSNQLAILNHENLDASASRLRAIGSLRGGVKFAFNNKVKSVSDVLENDQYFAVLHVDSLIEAGYKSFE
;
A
#
# COMPACT_ATOMS: atom_id res chain seq x y z
N GLU A 1 23.62 -10.26 -25.06
CA GLU A 1 22.65 -11.20 -24.42
C GLU A 1 22.95 -11.49 -22.93
N TRP A 2 24.17 -11.17 -22.41
CA TRP A 2 24.54 -11.44 -21.01
C TRP A 2 24.29 -10.27 -20.04
N VAL A 3 24.18 -9.04 -20.52
CA VAL A 3 24.05 -7.80 -19.70
C VAL A 3 22.84 -7.82 -18.76
N PRO A 4 21.64 -8.28 -19.16
CA PRO A 4 20.49 -8.35 -18.24
C PRO A 4 20.70 -9.37 -17.11
N ILE A 5 21.34 -10.50 -17.42
CA ILE A 5 21.66 -11.56 -16.43
C ILE A 5 22.70 -11.04 -15.44
N GLU A 6 23.74 -10.37 -15.94
CA GLU A 6 24.79 -9.79 -15.09
C GLU A 6 24.21 -8.72 -14.15
N ASN A 7 23.35 -7.85 -14.66
CA ASN A 7 22.67 -6.84 -13.84
C ASN A 7 21.79 -7.47 -12.78
N TRP A 8 20.98 -8.47 -13.13
CA TRP A 8 20.15 -9.19 -12.17
C TRP A 8 20.99 -9.90 -11.10
N MET A 9 22.07 -10.57 -11.51
CA MET A 9 23.01 -11.21 -10.58
C MET A 9 23.61 -10.20 -9.61
N ARG A 10 24.05 -9.04 -10.10
CA ARG A 10 24.73 -7.98 -9.32
C ARG A 10 23.76 -7.23 -8.39
N THR A 11 22.54 -6.95 -8.83
CA THR A 11 21.60 -6.09 -8.09
C THR A 11 20.64 -6.87 -7.21
N SER A 12 20.37 -8.13 -7.50
CA SER A 12 19.35 -8.90 -6.79
C SER A 12 19.88 -10.24 -6.25
N TYR A 13 20.46 -11.09 -7.08
CA TYR A 13 20.81 -12.44 -6.66
C TYR A 13 21.95 -12.48 -5.64
N ILE A 14 23.09 -11.83 -5.96
CA ILE A 14 24.27 -11.83 -5.08
C ILE A 14 24.01 -11.12 -3.75
N PRO A 15 23.37 -9.94 -3.70
CA PRO A 15 23.00 -9.30 -2.44
C PRO A 15 22.10 -10.15 -1.56
N ASN A 16 21.06 -10.79 -2.13
CA ASN A 16 20.17 -11.67 -1.38
C ASN A 16 20.88 -12.94 -0.88
N LEU A 17 21.76 -13.54 -1.70
CA LEU A 17 22.56 -14.68 -1.28
C LEU A 17 23.48 -14.32 -0.12
N LYS A 18 24.19 -13.18 -0.21
CA LYS A 18 25.06 -12.69 0.86
C LYS A 18 24.30 -12.35 2.13
N LEU A 19 23.11 -11.73 2.01
CA LEU A 19 22.23 -11.46 3.15
C LEU A 19 21.80 -12.75 3.84
N THR A 20 21.41 -13.76 3.06
CA THR A 20 21.00 -15.06 3.59
C THR A 20 22.18 -15.77 4.27
N GLN A 21 23.39 -15.71 3.69
CA GLN A 21 24.59 -16.24 4.31
C GLN A 21 24.90 -15.53 5.62
N PHE A 22 24.87 -14.19 5.63
CA PHE A 22 25.11 -13.38 6.83
C PHE A 22 24.11 -13.67 7.95
N LEU A 23 22.82 -13.79 7.61
CA LEU A 23 21.76 -14.13 8.59
C LEU A 23 21.89 -15.56 9.14
N ASN A 24 22.53 -16.48 8.41
CA ASN A 24 22.71 -17.86 8.82
C ASN A 24 24.08 -18.11 9.52
N GLU A 25 25.06 -17.23 9.36
CA GLU A 25 26.40 -17.39 9.98
C GLU A 25 26.35 -17.34 11.52
N ASP A 26 25.36 -16.63 12.10
CA ASP A 26 25.19 -16.53 13.55
C ASP A 26 24.21 -17.57 14.14
N VAL A 27 23.64 -18.46 13.31
CA VAL A 27 22.73 -19.51 13.78
C VAL A 27 23.53 -20.74 14.22
N LEU A 28 23.93 -20.75 15.48
CA LEU A 28 24.51 -21.93 16.13
C LEU A 28 23.39 -22.90 16.54
N VAL A 29 23.19 -23.94 15.75
CA VAL A 29 22.28 -25.03 16.12
C VAL A 29 23.02 -25.98 17.08
N THR A 30 22.59 -26.00 18.33
CA THR A 30 23.18 -26.89 19.34
C THR A 30 22.52 -28.28 19.30
N GLU A 31 23.20 -29.29 19.87
CA GLU A 31 22.57 -30.63 20.06
C GLU A 31 21.27 -30.55 20.86
N ARG A 32 21.19 -29.61 21.77
CA ARG A 32 19.98 -29.33 22.54
C ARG A 32 18.85 -28.86 21.65
N ASP A 33 19.11 -27.93 20.73
CA ASP A 33 18.09 -27.41 19.80
C ASP A 33 17.54 -28.53 18.89
N VAL A 34 18.43 -29.40 18.40
CA VAL A 34 18.05 -30.55 17.59
C VAL A 34 17.17 -31.52 18.40
N LYS A 35 17.57 -31.78 19.67
CA LYS A 35 16.79 -32.64 20.57
C LYS A 35 15.43 -32.06 20.90
N ASP A 36 15.39 -30.75 21.20
CA ASP A 36 14.15 -30.06 21.56
C ASP A 36 13.20 -29.99 20.35
N ASP A 37 13.72 -29.78 19.14
CA ASP A 37 12.93 -29.82 17.90
C ASP A 37 12.39 -31.22 17.60
N PHE A 38 13.25 -32.26 17.80
CA PHE A 38 12.82 -33.64 17.65
C PHE A 38 11.71 -34.00 18.65
N ILE A 39 11.85 -33.60 19.92
CA ILE A 39 10.85 -33.82 20.97
C ILE A 39 9.54 -33.11 20.59
N LYS A 40 9.58 -31.85 20.21
CA LYS A 40 8.41 -31.09 19.79
C LYS A 40 7.66 -31.71 18.61
N LYS A 41 8.39 -32.29 17.66
CA LYS A 41 7.80 -32.90 16.44
C LYS A 41 7.31 -34.33 16.63
N ASN A 42 7.93 -35.10 17.52
CA ASN A 42 7.73 -36.57 17.59
C ASN A 42 7.08 -37.01 18.90
N VAL A 43 7.16 -36.24 19.99
CA VAL A 43 6.49 -36.62 21.24
C VAL A 43 5.00 -36.32 21.13
N LYS A 44 4.19 -37.32 21.27
CA LYS A 44 2.73 -37.21 21.30
C LYS A 44 2.28 -37.30 22.74
N PHE A 45 1.42 -36.36 23.12
CA PHE A 45 0.76 -36.38 24.42
C PHE A 45 -0.70 -36.77 24.21
N THR A 46 -1.20 -37.62 25.09
CA THR A 46 -2.63 -37.85 25.26
C THR A 46 -3.07 -36.97 26.41
N VAL A 47 -3.96 -36.05 26.15
CA VAL A 47 -4.46 -35.12 27.15
C VAL A 47 -5.98 -35.25 27.25
N ASP A 48 -6.48 -35.29 28.47
CA ASP A 48 -7.89 -35.11 28.76
C ASP A 48 -8.12 -33.64 29.01
N ALA A 49 -8.98 -33.00 28.23
CA ALA A 49 -9.26 -31.58 28.37
C ALA A 49 -10.76 -31.36 28.62
N ILE A 50 -11.05 -30.52 29.59
CA ILE A 50 -12.40 -30.00 29.80
C ILE A 50 -12.46 -28.61 29.17
N HIS A 51 -13.26 -28.47 28.13
CA HIS A 51 -13.51 -27.19 27.49
C HIS A 51 -14.77 -26.55 28.11
N VAL A 52 -14.57 -25.47 28.84
CA VAL A 52 -15.67 -24.64 29.34
C VAL A 52 -15.69 -23.34 28.54
N THR A 53 -16.80 -23.08 27.84
CA THR A 53 -16.99 -21.82 27.12
C THR A 53 -17.30 -20.68 28.09
N TYR A 54 -16.89 -19.46 27.75
CA TYR A 54 -17.08 -18.27 28.60
C TYR A 54 -18.54 -17.99 28.96
N ASP A 55 -19.49 -18.38 28.09
CA ASP A 55 -20.94 -18.26 28.33
C ASP A 55 -21.44 -19.21 29.43
N LYS A 56 -20.72 -20.29 29.69
CA LYS A 56 -21.03 -21.27 30.77
C LYS A 56 -20.26 -21.04 32.06
N ALA A 57 -19.27 -20.14 32.04
CA ALA A 57 -18.59 -19.74 33.27
C ALA A 57 -19.57 -18.94 34.15
N PRO A 58 -19.59 -19.17 35.45
CA PRO A 58 -20.32 -18.28 36.37
C PRO A 58 -19.85 -16.85 36.13
N GLN A 59 -20.72 -16.02 35.56
CA GLN A 59 -20.42 -14.61 35.44
C GLN A 59 -20.66 -13.96 36.79
N ASP A 60 -19.63 -13.64 37.47
CA ASP A 60 -19.69 -12.67 38.55
C ASP A 60 -19.96 -11.30 37.91
N LYS A 61 -21.20 -10.82 38.10
CA LYS A 61 -21.64 -9.52 37.58
C LYS A 61 -21.31 -8.39 38.55
N THR A 62 -20.58 -8.67 39.57
CA THR A 62 -20.13 -7.67 40.55
C THR A 62 -19.05 -6.85 39.86
N GLU A 63 -19.31 -5.58 39.59
CA GLU A 63 -18.28 -4.67 39.16
C GLU A 63 -17.19 -4.61 40.24
N PRO A 64 -15.89 -4.72 39.86
CA PRO A 64 -14.83 -4.62 40.83
C PRO A 64 -14.90 -3.26 41.54
N SER A 65 -14.58 -3.24 42.83
CA SER A 65 -14.48 -2.00 43.58
C SER A 65 -13.29 -1.17 43.12
N GLU A 66 -13.32 0.15 43.39
CA GLU A 66 -12.18 1.03 43.07
C GLU A 66 -10.89 0.56 43.76
N THR A 67 -10.99 -0.05 44.93
CA THR A 67 -9.83 -0.61 45.65
C THR A 67 -9.24 -1.80 44.91
N GLU A 68 -10.08 -2.75 44.45
CA GLU A 68 -9.63 -3.90 43.69
C GLU A 68 -9.01 -3.49 42.35
N LEU A 69 -9.60 -2.50 41.68
CA LEU A 69 -9.06 -1.95 40.42
C LEU A 69 -7.72 -1.25 40.67
N THR A 70 -7.59 -0.49 41.75
CA THR A 70 -6.35 0.19 42.10
C THR A 70 -5.25 -0.80 42.48
N ASP A 71 -5.58 -1.83 43.25
CA ASP A 71 -4.64 -2.89 43.65
C ASP A 71 -4.15 -3.67 42.42
N GLU A 72 -5.05 -4.03 41.49
CA GLU A 72 -4.68 -4.69 40.22
C GLU A 72 -3.82 -3.78 39.34
N TYR A 73 -4.16 -2.49 39.21
CA TYR A 73 -3.34 -1.53 38.49
C TYR A 73 -1.93 -1.43 39.06
N GLN A 74 -1.80 -1.37 40.40
CA GLN A 74 -0.49 -1.34 41.06
C GLN A 74 0.28 -2.65 40.91
N ALA A 75 -0.41 -3.79 40.94
CA ALA A 75 0.21 -5.11 40.75
C ALA A 75 0.70 -5.31 39.28
N SER A 76 0.00 -4.72 38.32
CA SER A 76 0.28 -4.82 36.90
C SER A 76 0.89 -3.53 36.31
N LEU A 77 1.50 -2.67 37.14
CA LEU A 77 1.96 -1.34 36.74
C LEU A 77 2.91 -1.36 35.56
N ASP A 78 3.76 -2.37 35.44
CA ASP A 78 4.72 -2.53 34.36
C ASP A 78 4.02 -2.71 33.00
N ASP A 79 2.80 -3.26 32.96
CA ASP A 79 2.00 -3.42 31.72
C ASP A 79 1.46 -2.07 31.22
N PHE A 80 1.38 -1.06 32.08
CA PHE A 80 0.93 0.29 31.76
C PHE A 80 2.08 1.26 31.46
N LYS A 81 3.32 0.78 31.49
CA LYS A 81 4.49 1.60 31.19
C LYS A 81 4.51 1.97 29.71
N HIS A 82 4.89 3.21 29.42
CA HIS A 82 5.15 3.67 28.06
C HIS A 82 6.44 4.51 28.02
N ASP A 83 7.12 4.44 26.91
CA ASP A 83 8.20 5.34 26.56
C ASP A 83 7.67 6.74 26.23
N GLU A 84 8.57 7.67 25.91
CA GLU A 84 8.21 8.99 25.44
C GLU A 84 7.29 8.88 24.20
N LEU A 85 6.19 9.63 24.23
CA LEU A 85 5.22 9.68 23.14
C LEU A 85 5.11 11.11 22.58
N ARG A 86 4.66 11.22 21.34
CA ARG A 86 4.40 12.50 20.68
C ARG A 86 2.95 12.57 20.22
N ASN A 87 2.33 13.73 20.40
CA ASN A 87 1.13 14.08 19.66
C ASN A 87 1.54 14.99 18.51
N ILE A 88 1.03 14.69 17.33
CA ILE A 88 1.32 15.43 16.12
C ILE A 88 0.05 15.76 15.35
N SER A 89 0.03 16.92 14.74
CA SER A 89 -0.92 17.31 13.71
C SER A 89 -0.24 17.32 12.35
N PHE A 90 -0.97 17.07 11.29
CA PHE A 90 -0.40 17.17 9.95
C PHE A 90 -1.46 17.49 8.91
N VAL A 91 -0.99 18.11 7.81
CA VAL A 91 -1.75 18.28 6.57
C VAL A 91 -1.14 17.39 5.52
N SER A 92 -1.98 16.79 4.65
CA SER A 92 -1.50 15.88 3.62
C SER A 92 -2.16 16.14 2.27
N TRP A 93 -1.40 15.93 1.21
CA TRP A 93 -1.84 16.01 -0.18
C TRP A 93 -1.68 14.64 -0.82
N LYS A 94 -2.81 14.04 -1.22
CA LYS A 94 -2.79 12.74 -1.89
C LYS A 94 -2.19 12.88 -3.29
N LYS A 95 -1.25 12.02 -3.64
CA LYS A 95 -0.66 11.90 -4.98
C LYS A 95 -1.67 11.27 -5.95
N ALA A 96 -2.80 11.95 -6.15
CA ALA A 96 -3.88 11.49 -7.03
C ALA A 96 -3.82 12.24 -8.37
N PRO A 97 -4.28 11.61 -9.46
CA PRO A 97 -4.35 12.28 -10.75
C PRO A 97 -5.26 13.50 -10.71
N SER A 98 -4.86 14.53 -11.42
CA SER A 98 -5.65 15.75 -11.63
C SER A 98 -6.75 15.56 -12.67
N ALA A 99 -7.64 16.55 -12.78
CA ALA A 99 -8.59 16.60 -13.88
C ALA A 99 -7.89 16.64 -15.25
N GLN A 100 -6.75 17.36 -15.34
CA GLN A 100 -5.96 17.44 -16.57
C GLN A 100 -5.34 16.08 -16.92
N ASP A 101 -4.84 15.31 -15.95
CA ASP A 101 -4.34 13.96 -16.18
C ASP A 101 -5.44 13.04 -16.76
N SER A 102 -6.66 13.18 -16.23
CA SER A 102 -7.82 12.44 -16.74
C SER A 102 -8.20 12.84 -18.15
N ILE A 103 -8.05 14.12 -18.50
CA ILE A 103 -8.26 14.63 -19.85
C ILE A 103 -7.18 14.10 -20.80
N ASN A 104 -5.91 14.21 -20.41
CA ASN A 104 -4.78 13.74 -21.20
C ASN A 104 -4.86 12.23 -21.44
N ASN A 105 -5.26 11.45 -20.43
CA ASN A 105 -5.46 10.01 -20.58
C ASN A 105 -6.57 9.68 -21.60
N ARG A 106 -7.67 10.42 -21.61
CA ARG A 106 -8.73 10.25 -22.64
C ARG A 106 -8.25 10.57 -24.03
N TYR A 107 -7.46 11.64 -24.22
CA TYR A 107 -6.87 11.96 -25.51
C TYR A 107 -5.91 10.87 -25.98
N LEU A 108 -5.06 10.35 -25.10
CA LEU A 108 -4.16 9.25 -25.40
C LEU A 108 -4.92 7.99 -25.84
N ILE A 109 -5.99 7.64 -25.14
CA ILE A 109 -6.85 6.51 -25.51
C ILE A 109 -7.45 6.71 -26.90
N SER A 110 -7.94 7.91 -27.20
CA SER A 110 -8.52 8.24 -28.51
C SER A 110 -7.50 8.15 -29.64
N ASP A 111 -6.30 8.67 -29.42
CA ASP A 111 -5.19 8.60 -30.36
C ASP A 111 -4.78 7.14 -30.66
N ILE A 112 -4.59 6.34 -29.62
CA ILE A 112 -4.24 4.92 -29.78
C ILE A 112 -5.33 4.17 -30.55
N MET A 113 -6.60 4.42 -30.25
CA MET A 113 -7.71 3.80 -30.97
C MET A 113 -7.76 4.21 -32.44
N GLU A 114 -7.52 5.48 -32.74
CA GLU A 114 -7.46 6.00 -34.12
C GLU A 114 -6.30 5.36 -34.91
N ARG A 115 -5.11 5.32 -34.35
CA ARG A 115 -3.92 4.70 -34.91
C ARG A 115 -4.14 3.21 -35.18
N ALA A 116 -4.66 2.48 -34.18
CA ALA A 116 -4.97 1.06 -34.32
C ALA A 116 -6.01 0.79 -35.42
N ASN A 117 -7.08 1.58 -35.49
CA ASN A 117 -8.11 1.45 -36.55
C ASN A 117 -7.61 1.88 -37.93
N SER A 118 -6.58 2.72 -37.99
CA SER A 118 -5.92 3.14 -39.23
C SER A 118 -4.92 2.11 -39.76
N GLY A 119 -4.73 0.99 -39.06
CA GLY A 119 -3.90 -0.14 -39.50
C GLY A 119 -2.50 -0.17 -38.88
N GLU A 120 -2.20 0.68 -37.92
CA GLU A 120 -0.97 0.55 -37.14
C GLU A 120 -0.98 -0.74 -36.33
N SER A 121 0.18 -1.34 -36.14
CA SER A 121 0.31 -2.62 -35.41
C SER A 121 -0.18 -2.49 -33.97
N PHE A 122 -1.26 -3.19 -33.63
CA PHE A 122 -1.78 -3.22 -32.25
C PHE A 122 -0.76 -3.76 -31.26
N ALA A 123 0.08 -4.69 -31.69
CA ALA A 123 1.13 -5.26 -30.84
C ALA A 123 2.20 -4.22 -30.50
N ASP A 124 2.58 -3.37 -31.47
CA ASP A 124 3.56 -2.30 -31.25
C ASP A 124 2.98 -1.22 -30.32
N LEU A 125 1.71 -0.82 -30.57
CA LEU A 125 0.98 0.09 -29.68
C LEU A 125 0.84 -0.48 -28.26
N ALA A 126 0.58 -1.78 -28.14
CA ALA A 126 0.50 -2.43 -26.84
C ALA A 126 1.86 -2.46 -26.11
N ASN A 127 2.95 -2.74 -26.81
CA ASN A 127 4.30 -2.72 -26.23
C ASN A 127 4.71 -1.30 -25.79
N GLU A 128 4.26 -0.27 -26.52
CA GLU A 128 4.58 1.12 -26.21
C GLU A 128 3.74 1.68 -25.05
N TYR A 129 2.45 1.36 -25.00
CA TYR A 129 1.50 2.07 -24.13
C TYR A 129 0.91 1.26 -23.00
N THR A 130 0.94 -0.10 -23.05
CA THR A 130 0.26 -0.87 -22.02
C THR A 130 0.91 -0.72 -20.65
N GLN A 131 0.08 -0.47 -19.64
CA GLN A 131 0.45 -0.47 -18.23
C GLN A 131 0.05 -1.78 -17.53
N ASP A 132 -0.25 -2.83 -18.30
CA ASP A 132 -0.42 -4.18 -17.79
C ASP A 132 0.91 -4.95 -17.87
N PRO A 133 1.54 -5.28 -16.73
CA PRO A 133 2.80 -6.01 -16.73
C PRO A 133 2.72 -7.39 -17.41
N SER A 134 1.54 -8.01 -17.48
CA SER A 134 1.37 -9.32 -18.08
C SER A 134 1.43 -9.30 -19.62
N GLY A 135 1.07 -8.16 -20.21
CA GLY A 135 1.06 -7.93 -21.67
C GLY A 135 2.28 -7.17 -22.18
N GLN A 136 3.12 -6.64 -21.29
CA GLN A 136 4.30 -5.87 -21.65
C GLN A 136 5.30 -6.76 -22.41
N ASP A 137 5.88 -6.25 -23.49
CA ASP A 137 6.80 -6.95 -24.39
C ASP A 137 6.21 -8.19 -25.11
N LYS A 138 4.87 -8.36 -25.04
CA LYS A 138 4.14 -9.44 -25.69
C LYS A 138 3.06 -8.94 -26.64
N GLY A 139 3.07 -7.64 -26.98
CA GLY A 139 2.04 -7.04 -27.83
C GLY A 139 0.65 -7.05 -27.19
N GLY A 140 0.58 -7.05 -25.83
CA GLY A 140 -0.66 -7.10 -25.07
C GLY A 140 -1.41 -8.44 -25.15
N ASP A 141 -0.76 -9.52 -25.62
CA ASP A 141 -1.39 -10.82 -25.85
C ASP A 141 -1.88 -11.46 -24.54
N LEU A 142 -3.18 -11.78 -24.52
CA LEU A 142 -3.85 -12.49 -23.40
C LEU A 142 -4.04 -13.98 -23.70
N GLY A 143 -3.74 -14.43 -24.93
CA GLY A 143 -4.07 -15.78 -25.36
C GLY A 143 -5.57 -16.04 -25.44
N TRP A 144 -5.94 -17.32 -25.47
CA TRP A 144 -7.33 -17.78 -25.43
C TRP A 144 -7.87 -17.76 -24.01
N PHE A 145 -9.04 -17.17 -23.83
CA PHE A 145 -9.73 -17.17 -22.53
C PHE A 145 -11.23 -17.46 -22.67
N GLY A 146 -11.78 -18.14 -21.69
CA GLY A 146 -13.20 -18.43 -21.55
C GLY A 146 -13.91 -17.51 -20.57
N LYS A 147 -15.23 -17.65 -20.45
CA LYS A 147 -16.05 -16.91 -19.47
C LYS A 147 -15.60 -17.18 -18.03
N GLY A 148 -15.58 -16.15 -17.21
CA GLY A 148 -15.18 -16.20 -15.80
C GLY A 148 -13.67 -15.98 -15.56
N GLN A 149 -12.87 -15.81 -16.62
CA GLN A 149 -11.41 -15.63 -16.49
C GLN A 149 -10.99 -14.16 -16.46
N MET A 150 -11.83 -13.26 -16.97
CA MET A 150 -11.55 -11.82 -17.02
C MET A 150 -12.50 -11.04 -16.14
N VAL A 151 -12.16 -9.78 -15.86
CA VAL A 151 -13.09 -8.89 -15.15
C VAL A 151 -14.34 -8.63 -15.99
N LYS A 152 -15.49 -8.62 -15.34
CA LYS A 152 -16.80 -8.63 -15.97
C LYS A 152 -16.97 -7.61 -17.12
N PRO A 153 -16.63 -6.30 -16.98
CA PRO A 153 -16.79 -5.35 -18.08
C PRO A 153 -15.94 -5.68 -19.30
N PHE A 154 -14.70 -6.18 -19.08
CA PHE A 154 -13.80 -6.60 -20.14
C PHE A 154 -14.34 -7.85 -20.86
N GLU A 155 -14.74 -8.85 -20.08
CA GLU A 155 -15.29 -10.10 -20.59
C GLU A 155 -16.53 -9.86 -21.46
N GLU A 156 -17.50 -9.13 -20.93
CA GLU A 156 -18.73 -8.81 -21.66
C GLU A 156 -18.43 -8.10 -22.99
N ALA A 157 -17.53 -7.12 -22.98
CA ALA A 157 -17.13 -6.42 -24.19
C ALA A 157 -16.45 -7.35 -25.21
N ALA A 158 -15.47 -8.15 -24.77
CA ALA A 158 -14.71 -9.05 -25.63
C ALA A 158 -15.61 -10.16 -26.24
N PHE A 159 -16.55 -10.71 -25.45
CA PHE A 159 -17.45 -11.75 -25.92
C PHE A 159 -18.58 -11.21 -26.81
N ASN A 160 -18.93 -9.94 -26.75
CA ASN A 160 -19.93 -9.32 -27.64
C ASN A 160 -19.35 -8.72 -28.92
N ALA A 161 -18.04 -8.51 -28.96
CA ALA A 161 -17.37 -7.89 -30.10
C ALA A 161 -17.19 -8.88 -31.26
N GLU A 162 -17.11 -8.40 -32.48
CA GLU A 162 -16.83 -9.20 -33.66
C GLU A 162 -15.35 -9.60 -33.75
N LYS A 163 -15.07 -10.75 -34.37
CA LYS A 163 -13.69 -11.14 -34.70
C LYS A 163 -13.03 -10.08 -35.58
N GLY A 164 -11.81 -9.70 -35.26
CA GLY A 164 -11.01 -8.69 -35.98
C GLY A 164 -11.31 -7.27 -35.54
N SER A 165 -12.24 -7.02 -34.61
CA SER A 165 -12.57 -5.67 -34.17
C SER A 165 -11.65 -5.19 -33.05
N ILE A 166 -11.40 -3.87 -33.01
CA ILE A 166 -10.76 -3.15 -31.94
C ILE A 166 -11.84 -2.35 -31.22
N ILE A 167 -12.03 -2.61 -29.94
CA ILE A 167 -13.09 -2.01 -29.15
C ILE A 167 -12.53 -1.30 -27.92
N GLY A 168 -13.21 -0.29 -27.45
CA GLY A 168 -12.81 0.49 -26.27
C GLY A 168 -13.31 1.93 -26.33
N PRO A 169 -13.01 2.74 -25.30
CA PRO A 169 -12.39 2.31 -24.05
C PRO A 169 -13.38 1.57 -23.13
N ILE A 170 -13.00 0.42 -22.63
CA ILE A 170 -13.76 -0.36 -21.65
C ILE A 170 -13.22 -0.07 -20.26
N LYS A 171 -14.04 0.49 -19.37
CA LYS A 171 -13.63 0.82 -18.01
C LYS A 171 -13.75 -0.39 -17.08
N SER A 172 -12.72 -0.62 -16.30
CA SER A 172 -12.69 -1.59 -15.22
C SER A 172 -12.06 -1.00 -13.94
N ARG A 173 -11.99 -1.78 -12.88
CA ARG A 173 -11.26 -1.40 -11.65
C ARG A 173 -9.75 -1.20 -11.87
N PHE A 174 -9.20 -1.71 -12.96
CA PHE A 174 -7.77 -1.60 -13.28
C PHE A 174 -7.43 -0.38 -14.15
N GLY A 175 -8.40 0.18 -14.84
CA GLY A 175 -8.23 1.30 -15.76
C GLY A 175 -9.15 1.21 -16.97
N SER A 176 -8.72 1.82 -18.08
CA SER A 176 -9.39 1.77 -19.37
C SER A 176 -8.67 0.77 -20.26
N HIS A 177 -9.42 -0.12 -20.90
CA HIS A 177 -8.89 -1.14 -21.81
C HIS A 177 -9.28 -0.82 -23.25
N ILE A 178 -8.33 -0.96 -24.15
CA ILE A 178 -8.56 -1.09 -25.60
C ILE A 178 -8.31 -2.56 -25.92
N ILE A 179 -9.26 -3.23 -26.56
CA ILE A 179 -9.24 -4.68 -26.78
C ILE A 179 -9.24 -4.95 -28.27
N ASN A 180 -8.29 -5.73 -28.76
CA ASN A 180 -8.29 -6.29 -30.09
C ASN A 180 -8.75 -7.75 -30.04
N VAL A 181 -9.94 -8.04 -30.53
CA VAL A 181 -10.51 -9.39 -30.61
C VAL A 181 -9.99 -10.08 -31.87
N ARG A 182 -8.93 -10.88 -31.73
CA ARG A 182 -8.25 -11.49 -32.89
C ARG A 182 -8.99 -12.71 -33.46
N ASP A 183 -9.55 -13.56 -32.59
CA ASP A 183 -10.26 -14.75 -33.00
C ASP A 183 -11.28 -15.24 -31.96
N ARG A 184 -12.14 -16.18 -32.40
CA ARG A 184 -13.13 -16.84 -31.56
C ARG A 184 -13.19 -18.33 -31.88
N ARG A 185 -13.36 -19.17 -30.90
CA ARG A 185 -13.58 -20.60 -31.09
C ARG A 185 -14.57 -21.13 -30.04
N SER A 186 -15.11 -22.31 -30.36
CA SER A 186 -15.82 -23.13 -29.37
C SER A 186 -15.01 -24.40 -29.16
N GLU A 187 -14.61 -24.67 -27.93
CA GLU A 187 -13.86 -25.86 -27.53
C GLU A 187 -14.66 -26.57 -26.44
N ASP A 188 -14.98 -27.82 -26.61
CA ASP A 188 -15.83 -28.63 -25.70
C ASP A 188 -17.16 -27.95 -25.35
N GLY A 189 -17.78 -27.25 -26.33
CA GLY A 189 -19.05 -26.55 -26.14
C GLY A 189 -18.93 -25.23 -25.35
N LYS A 190 -17.70 -24.78 -25.04
CA LYS A 190 -17.42 -23.51 -24.38
C LYS A 190 -16.83 -22.51 -25.36
N GLU A 191 -17.43 -21.33 -25.40
CA GLU A 191 -16.88 -20.22 -26.19
C GLU A 191 -15.58 -19.70 -25.57
N GLN A 192 -14.61 -19.43 -26.43
CA GLN A 192 -13.35 -18.79 -26.09
C GLN A 192 -13.05 -17.64 -27.05
N VAL A 193 -12.39 -16.62 -26.54
CA VAL A 193 -11.92 -15.44 -27.30
C VAL A 193 -10.40 -15.40 -27.24
N LEU A 194 -9.78 -15.15 -28.40
CA LEU A 194 -8.37 -14.79 -28.48
C LEU A 194 -8.27 -13.28 -28.61
N ALA A 195 -7.64 -12.61 -27.66
CA ALA A 195 -7.52 -11.17 -27.69
C ALA A 195 -6.15 -10.66 -27.22
N SER A 196 -5.84 -9.45 -27.65
CA SER A 196 -4.80 -8.60 -27.07
C SER A 196 -5.44 -7.37 -26.48
N HIS A 197 -4.79 -6.75 -25.49
CA HIS A 197 -5.30 -5.50 -24.92
C HIS A 197 -4.20 -4.49 -24.60
N ILE A 198 -4.62 -3.24 -24.50
CA ILE A 198 -3.84 -2.13 -23.96
C ILE A 198 -4.57 -1.64 -22.72
N LEU A 199 -3.90 -1.66 -21.57
CA LEU A 199 -4.41 -1.11 -20.31
C LEU A 199 -3.81 0.27 -20.08
N LEU A 200 -4.66 1.26 -19.88
CA LEU A 200 -4.26 2.62 -19.53
C LEU A 200 -4.90 3.02 -18.21
N LYS A 201 -4.07 3.39 -17.24
CA LYS A 201 -4.48 3.89 -15.94
C LYS A 201 -4.43 5.41 -15.93
N VAL A 202 -5.30 6.04 -15.16
CA VAL A 202 -5.16 7.46 -14.88
C VAL A 202 -4.25 7.60 -13.66
N GLU A 203 -3.04 8.08 -13.88
CA GLU A 203 -2.05 8.29 -12.82
C GLU A 203 -1.70 9.78 -12.75
N ALA A 204 -1.20 10.22 -11.58
CA ALA A 204 -0.73 11.59 -11.42
C ALA A 204 0.53 11.82 -12.27
N SER A 205 0.47 12.75 -13.20
CA SER A 205 1.61 13.12 -14.04
C SER A 205 2.74 13.75 -13.22
N PRO A 206 3.97 13.78 -13.73
CA PRO A 206 5.08 14.49 -13.11
C PRO A 206 4.75 15.98 -12.83
N THR A 207 3.98 16.63 -13.71
CA THR A 207 3.49 18.00 -13.50
C THR A 207 2.56 18.08 -12.31
N THR A 208 1.57 17.20 -12.21
CA THR A 208 0.65 17.14 -11.06
C THR A 208 1.39 16.88 -9.77
N LEU A 209 2.35 15.95 -9.75
CA LEU A 209 3.17 15.66 -8.57
C LEU A 209 4.04 16.86 -8.17
N SER A 210 4.62 17.56 -9.16
CA SER A 210 5.41 18.78 -8.94
C SER A 210 4.56 19.92 -8.35
N ASP A 211 3.35 20.12 -8.85
CA ASP A 211 2.43 21.13 -8.34
C ASP A 211 1.95 20.81 -6.92
N LEU A 212 1.63 19.54 -6.63
CA LEU A 212 1.28 19.09 -5.28
C LEU A 212 2.45 19.32 -4.30
N ARG A 213 3.66 18.94 -4.70
CA ARG A 213 4.87 19.16 -3.88
C ARG A 213 5.11 20.66 -3.63
N ARG A 214 4.98 21.48 -4.67
CA ARG A 214 5.10 22.95 -4.55
C ARG A 214 4.08 23.52 -3.59
N THR A 215 2.82 23.10 -3.69
CA THR A 215 1.74 23.51 -2.77
C THR A 215 2.08 23.13 -1.32
N ALA A 216 2.54 21.88 -1.10
CA ALA A 216 2.96 21.42 0.22
C ALA A 216 4.16 22.20 0.75
N THR A 217 5.11 22.57 -0.12
CA THR A 217 6.30 23.36 0.27
C THR A 217 5.92 24.78 0.66
N LEU A 218 5.06 25.45 -0.10
CA LEU A 218 4.57 26.79 0.25
C LEU A 218 3.82 26.76 1.59
N PHE A 219 2.97 25.76 1.78
CA PHE A 219 2.30 25.57 3.07
C PHE A 219 3.30 25.35 4.22
N SER A 220 4.36 24.57 4.00
CA SER A 220 5.39 24.33 5.03
C SER A 220 6.03 25.65 5.47
N TYR A 221 6.39 26.53 4.53
CA TYR A 221 6.95 27.85 4.84
C TYR A 221 5.94 28.75 5.57
N ASP A 222 4.70 28.81 5.08
CA ASP A 222 3.64 29.58 5.74
C ASP A 222 3.40 29.09 7.17
N ALA A 223 3.41 27.77 7.38
CA ALA A 223 3.20 27.16 8.68
C ALA A 223 4.37 27.36 9.64
N GLN A 224 5.61 27.45 9.13
CA GLN A 224 6.79 27.78 9.92
C GLN A 224 6.81 29.25 10.34
N ASP A 225 6.33 30.16 9.48
CA ASP A 225 6.33 31.61 9.73
C ASP A 225 5.13 32.06 10.57
N SER A 226 3.92 31.66 10.18
CA SER A 226 2.67 32.17 10.79
C SER A 226 2.04 31.21 11.81
N GLY A 227 2.56 29.98 11.93
CA GLY A 227 2.03 28.91 12.77
C GLY A 227 1.13 27.94 12.03
N PHE A 228 1.28 26.66 12.35
CA PHE A 228 0.68 25.53 11.63
C PHE A 228 -0.85 25.60 11.53
N ILE A 229 -1.51 25.83 12.67
CA ILE A 229 -2.99 25.89 12.73
C ILE A 229 -3.52 27.08 11.93
N PHE A 230 -2.87 28.23 12.04
CA PHE A 230 -3.28 29.42 11.30
C PHE A 230 -3.12 29.22 9.79
N ALA A 231 -1.98 28.70 9.36
CA ALA A 231 -1.71 28.42 7.96
C ALA A 231 -2.70 27.39 7.38
N ALA A 232 -3.01 26.31 8.13
CA ALA A 232 -3.97 25.30 7.70
C ALA A 232 -5.38 25.88 7.51
N ASN A 233 -5.85 26.67 8.48
CA ASN A 233 -7.16 27.32 8.40
C ASN A 233 -7.26 28.33 7.27
N SER A 234 -6.21 29.17 7.08
CA SER A 234 -6.16 30.17 6.01
C SER A 234 -6.19 29.55 4.62
N ASN A 235 -5.58 28.37 4.47
CA ASN A 235 -5.58 27.62 3.22
C ASN A 235 -6.76 26.61 3.13
N GLN A 236 -7.68 26.59 4.09
CA GLN A 236 -8.83 25.66 4.15
C GLN A 236 -8.42 24.19 4.07
N LEU A 237 -7.30 23.85 4.67
CA LEU A 237 -6.76 22.50 4.67
C LEU A 237 -7.21 21.73 5.91
N ALA A 238 -7.56 20.46 5.72
CA ALA A 238 -7.94 19.58 6.83
C ALA A 238 -6.70 19.20 7.65
N ILE A 239 -6.80 19.43 8.96
CA ILE A 239 -5.78 18.99 9.92
C ILE A 239 -6.14 17.58 10.37
N LEU A 240 -5.18 16.67 10.27
CA LEU A 240 -5.25 15.30 10.75
C LEU A 240 -4.37 15.17 11.99
N ASN A 241 -4.78 14.34 12.94
CA ASN A 241 -4.07 14.16 14.21
C ASN A 241 -3.61 12.71 14.39
N HIS A 242 -2.46 12.53 15.02
CA HIS A 242 -1.99 11.27 15.53
C HIS A 242 -1.55 11.46 16.99
N GLU A 243 -2.35 10.95 17.88
CA GLU A 243 -2.09 10.98 19.32
C GLU A 243 -1.30 9.76 19.74
N ASN A 244 -0.48 9.92 20.78
CA ASN A 244 0.33 8.86 21.38
C ASN A 244 1.22 8.14 20.37
N LEU A 245 1.85 8.89 19.48
CA LEU A 245 2.80 8.36 18.52
C LEU A 245 4.02 7.82 19.25
N ASP A 246 4.34 6.56 19.00
CA ASP A 246 5.50 5.85 19.55
C ASP A 246 6.71 5.99 18.60
N ALA A 247 7.93 6.05 19.16
CA ALA A 247 9.17 6.18 18.39
C ALA A 247 9.46 4.97 17.47
N SER A 248 8.97 3.80 17.82
CA SER A 248 9.09 2.57 17.02
C SER A 248 8.09 2.51 15.87
N ALA A 249 7.04 3.36 15.88
CA ALA A 249 6.04 3.40 14.83
C ALA A 249 6.67 3.67 13.46
N SER A 250 6.16 3.02 12.45
CA SER A 250 6.55 3.23 11.04
C SER A 250 5.44 3.90 10.22
N ARG A 251 4.25 4.03 10.80
CA ARG A 251 3.03 4.47 10.13
C ARG A 251 2.38 5.63 10.88
N LEU A 252 1.82 6.56 10.11
CA LEU A 252 0.91 7.57 10.66
C LEU A 252 -0.54 7.22 10.32
N ARG A 253 -1.45 7.56 11.23
CA ARG A 253 -2.89 7.35 11.01
C ARG A 253 -3.29 8.10 9.72
N ALA A 254 -4.19 7.53 8.94
CA ALA A 254 -4.74 8.05 7.69
C ALA A 254 -3.80 8.11 6.47
N ILE A 255 -2.48 8.26 6.61
CA ILE A 255 -1.57 8.37 5.46
C ILE A 255 -0.60 7.19 5.30
N GLY A 256 -0.62 6.25 6.23
CA GLY A 256 0.17 5.02 6.14
C GLY A 256 1.65 5.19 6.49
N SER A 257 2.53 4.44 5.84
CA SER A 257 3.95 4.42 6.18
C SER A 257 4.61 5.77 5.92
N LEU A 258 5.15 6.40 6.97
CA LEU A 258 5.92 7.64 6.90
C LEU A 258 6.96 7.70 8.02
N ARG A 259 7.95 6.81 7.97
CA ARG A 259 9.01 6.73 8.99
C ARG A 259 9.78 8.05 9.18
N GLY A 260 9.94 8.82 8.08
CA GLY A 260 10.53 10.17 8.14
C GLY A 260 9.75 11.12 9.05
N GLY A 261 8.41 11.01 9.05
CA GLY A 261 7.54 11.80 9.93
C GLY A 261 7.69 11.42 11.40
N VAL A 262 7.79 10.13 11.70
CA VAL A 262 8.07 9.66 13.08
C VAL A 262 9.42 10.19 13.55
N LYS A 263 10.48 10.01 12.74
CA LYS A 263 11.81 10.55 13.07
C LYS A 263 11.78 12.07 13.28
N PHE A 264 11.06 12.80 12.44
CA PHE A 264 10.90 14.25 12.61
C PHE A 264 10.27 14.57 13.96
N ALA A 265 9.17 13.90 14.34
CA ALA A 265 8.45 14.16 15.57
C ALA A 265 9.33 13.96 16.81
N PHE A 266 10.20 12.95 16.83
CA PHE A 266 11.07 12.64 17.98
C PHE A 266 12.38 13.43 17.99
N ASN A 267 12.87 13.89 16.85
CA ASN A 267 14.12 14.65 16.77
C ASN A 267 13.92 16.19 16.92
N ASN A 268 12.68 16.63 16.97
CA ASN A 268 12.37 18.06 17.03
C ASN A 268 11.56 18.41 18.27
N LYS A 269 11.58 19.69 18.63
CA LYS A 269 10.87 20.23 19.80
C LYS A 269 9.37 20.38 19.49
N VAL A 270 8.58 20.44 20.55
CA VAL A 270 7.17 20.86 20.48
C VAL A 270 7.06 22.21 19.73
N LYS A 271 6.03 22.35 18.90
CA LYS A 271 5.76 23.45 17.97
C LYS A 271 6.64 23.49 16.70
N SER A 272 7.55 22.52 16.50
CA SER A 272 8.29 22.43 15.25
C SER A 272 7.37 22.00 14.10
N VAL A 273 7.56 22.62 12.94
CA VAL A 273 6.89 22.27 11.66
C VAL A 273 7.93 21.65 10.73
N SER A 274 7.58 20.56 10.08
CA SER A 274 8.48 19.86 9.15
C SER A 274 8.54 20.55 7.79
N ASP A 275 9.63 20.29 7.07
CA ASP A 275 9.60 20.37 5.61
C ASP A 275 8.62 19.33 5.04
N VAL A 276 8.45 19.34 3.71
CA VAL A 276 7.59 18.37 3.04
C VAL A 276 8.19 16.97 3.16
N LEU A 277 7.44 16.10 3.78
CA LEU A 277 7.71 14.67 3.87
C LEU A 277 6.82 13.93 2.87
N GLU A 278 7.24 12.76 2.41
CA GLU A 278 6.47 11.99 1.45
C GLU A 278 6.58 10.49 1.64
N ASN A 279 5.55 9.81 1.18
CA ASN A 279 5.54 8.38 0.90
C ASN A 279 4.98 8.14 -0.51
N ASP A 280 4.73 6.89 -0.89
CA ASP A 280 4.23 6.55 -2.23
C ASP A 280 2.90 7.23 -2.57
N GLN A 281 2.06 7.55 -1.59
CA GLN A 281 0.69 8.01 -1.78
C GLN A 281 0.44 9.48 -1.40
N TYR A 282 1.29 10.08 -0.56
CA TYR A 282 1.05 11.40 0.02
C TYR A 282 2.32 12.25 0.10
N PHE A 283 2.14 13.55 -0.03
CA PHE A 283 2.99 14.58 0.58
C PHE A 283 2.36 14.98 1.90
N ALA A 284 3.16 15.30 2.90
CA ALA A 284 2.67 15.74 4.21
C ALA A 284 3.61 16.77 4.85
N VAL A 285 3.02 17.67 5.63
CA VAL A 285 3.73 18.60 6.52
C VAL A 285 3.22 18.36 7.92
N LEU A 286 4.13 18.10 8.85
CA LEU A 286 3.86 17.73 10.22
C LEU A 286 4.15 18.87 11.19
N HIS A 287 3.39 18.90 12.29
CA HIS A 287 3.60 19.79 13.44
C HIS A 287 3.65 18.93 14.71
N VAL A 288 4.62 19.19 15.58
CA VAL A 288 4.72 18.51 16.88
C VAL A 288 3.88 19.28 17.90
N ASP A 289 2.75 18.72 18.29
CA ASP A 289 1.79 19.39 19.18
C ASP A 289 2.22 19.33 20.65
N SER A 290 2.59 18.15 21.12
CA SER A 290 3.01 17.95 22.51
C SER A 290 3.92 16.73 22.68
N LEU A 291 4.60 16.72 23.79
CA LEU A 291 5.42 15.64 24.32
C LEU A 291 4.67 15.03 25.51
N ILE A 292 4.60 13.71 25.55
CA ILE A 292 4.21 12.94 26.73
C ILE A 292 5.48 12.24 27.21
N GLU A 293 5.95 12.61 28.41
CA GLU A 293 7.14 12.01 28.99
C GLU A 293 6.92 10.53 29.27
N ALA A 294 8.00 9.75 29.26
CA ALA A 294 7.94 8.33 29.62
C ALA A 294 7.37 8.17 31.03
N GLY A 295 6.46 7.21 31.20
CA GLY A 295 5.76 7.03 32.44
C GLY A 295 4.81 5.85 32.41
N TYR A 296 3.73 5.98 33.14
CA TYR A 296 2.67 4.99 33.19
C TYR A 296 1.36 5.62 32.77
N LYS A 297 0.52 4.87 32.03
CA LYS A 297 -0.84 5.31 31.71
C LYS A 297 -1.60 5.55 32.99
N SER A 298 -2.38 6.62 33.04
CA SER A 298 -3.20 6.89 34.24
C SER A 298 -4.24 5.80 34.44
N PHE A 299 -4.68 5.66 35.67
CA PHE A 299 -5.72 4.72 36.07
C PHE A 299 -7.15 5.20 35.71
N GLU A 300 -7.32 6.32 35.05
CA GLU A 300 -8.63 6.88 34.68
C GLU A 300 -9.28 6.15 33.51
#